data_95517cd44e8bc97f39569e99a3415401
#
_entry.id   95517cd44e8bc97f39569e99a3415401
#
_cell.length_a   1.000
_cell.length_b   1.000
_cell.length_c   1.000
_cell.angle_alpha   90.00
_cell.angle_beta   90.00
_cell.angle_gamma   90.00
#
_symmetry.space_group_name_H-M   'P 1'
#
loop_
_entity.id
_entity.type
_entity.pdbx_description
1 polymer ?
#
loop_
_entity_poly.entity_id
_entity_poly.type
_entity_poly.pdbx_seq_one_letter_code
_entity_poly.pdbx_strand_id
1 'polypeptide(L)'
;FPAKLVHGHVLDLAHQGVNRIFLPYILHMPTENKREKSPYVCPVIMGYSMVVRNFQSPGEHFSVGFETPVFHWFTEKDRQRQICQYAVEHCGATQRQAQQAYRQAATAIASFRRQMVEEGEKIIAQTEQAGTFAVVLAGRPYHTDPLINHDLARMFTRRGIPVLTVDSLPGLPEADLHQSRVEITNDFHARMLSGAMVTAAHPSLEYVQIVSFGCGHDAILSDEIIRLLGEGSGKPPLILKVDESEAAGSLGVRGQSFI
;
A
#
# COMPACT_ATOMS: atom_id res chain seq x y z
N PHE A 1 1.98 -11.45 10.33
CA PHE A 1 1.07 -11.92 9.26
C PHE A 1 1.59 -11.58 7.86
N PRO A 2 1.84 -10.31 7.45
CA PRO A 2 2.34 -10.03 6.10
C PRO A 2 3.70 -10.65 5.79
N ALA A 3 4.56 -10.83 6.80
CA ALA A 3 5.85 -11.49 6.61
C ALA A 3 5.71 -12.96 6.18
N LYS A 4 4.69 -13.69 6.68
CA LYS A 4 4.42 -15.07 6.23
C LYS A 4 4.04 -15.12 4.76
N LEU A 5 3.27 -14.15 4.27
CA LEU A 5 2.91 -14.04 2.86
C LEU A 5 4.16 -13.85 1.99
N VAL A 6 5.09 -13.00 2.40
CA VAL A 6 6.36 -12.79 1.69
C VAL A 6 7.18 -14.07 1.63
N HIS A 7 7.23 -14.86 2.74
CA HIS A 7 7.85 -16.19 2.71
C HIS A 7 7.20 -17.10 1.67
N GLY A 8 5.86 -17.14 1.62
CA GLY A 8 5.12 -17.91 0.63
C GLY A 8 5.47 -17.53 -0.80
N HIS A 9 5.50 -16.25 -1.12
CA HIS A 9 5.86 -15.75 -2.46
C HIS A 9 7.32 -16.09 -2.84
N VAL A 10 8.25 -15.97 -1.90
CA VAL A 10 9.66 -16.31 -2.13
C VAL A 10 9.82 -17.81 -2.37
N LEU A 11 9.13 -18.65 -1.61
CA LEU A 11 9.16 -20.11 -1.80
C LEU A 11 8.52 -20.52 -3.14
N ASP A 12 7.41 -19.89 -3.51
CA ASP A 12 6.74 -20.15 -4.79
C ASP A 12 7.67 -19.83 -5.97
N LEU A 13 8.34 -18.67 -5.95
CA LEU A 13 9.34 -18.32 -6.96
C LEU A 13 10.49 -19.33 -7.01
N ALA A 14 10.96 -19.79 -5.86
CA ALA A 14 12.03 -20.80 -5.80
C ALA A 14 11.59 -22.14 -6.41
N HIS A 15 10.35 -22.59 -6.13
CA HIS A 15 9.76 -23.78 -6.72
C HIS A 15 9.53 -23.65 -8.23
N GLN A 16 9.26 -22.45 -8.74
CA GLN A 16 9.16 -22.18 -10.18
C GLN A 16 10.51 -22.27 -10.90
N GLY A 17 11.62 -22.47 -10.17
CA GLY A 17 12.94 -22.65 -10.73
C GLY A 17 13.58 -21.37 -11.25
N VAL A 18 13.27 -20.22 -10.66
CA VAL A 18 13.96 -18.97 -11.00
C VAL A 18 15.41 -19.03 -10.57
N ASN A 19 16.30 -18.43 -11.34
CA ASN A 19 17.73 -18.43 -11.03
C ASN A 19 18.09 -17.42 -9.92
N ARG A 20 17.28 -16.39 -9.72
CA ARG A 20 17.58 -15.27 -8.86
C ARG A 20 16.29 -14.63 -8.33
N ILE A 21 16.27 -14.31 -7.03
CA ILE A 21 15.20 -13.56 -6.38
C ILE A 21 15.80 -12.26 -5.84
N PHE A 22 15.24 -11.13 -6.23
CA PHE A 22 15.63 -9.79 -5.78
C PHE A 22 14.57 -9.28 -4.80
N LEU A 23 14.91 -9.18 -3.52
CA LEU A 23 14.04 -8.66 -2.46
C LEU A 23 14.80 -7.58 -1.66
N PRO A 24 14.76 -6.31 -2.08
CA PRO A 24 15.55 -5.27 -1.47
C PRO A 24 15.09 -4.93 -0.04
N TYR A 25 16.04 -4.49 0.77
CA TYR A 25 15.81 -3.89 2.08
C TYR A 25 15.78 -2.37 1.92
N ILE A 26 14.57 -1.81 1.85
CA ILE A 26 14.38 -0.36 1.66
C ILE A 26 14.13 0.29 3.01
N LEU A 27 15.08 1.10 3.49
CA LEU A 27 15.02 1.78 4.76
C LEU A 27 14.29 3.12 4.69
N HIS A 28 14.55 3.86 3.63
CA HIS A 28 14.03 5.21 3.45
C HIS A 28 13.38 5.33 2.08
N MET A 29 12.29 6.09 2.02
CA MET A 29 11.66 6.52 0.77
C MET A 29 11.53 8.04 0.77
N PRO A 30 11.61 8.69 -0.40
CA PRO A 30 11.35 10.13 -0.50
C PRO A 30 9.96 10.44 0.06
N THR A 31 9.88 11.44 0.92
CA THR A 31 8.60 11.92 1.45
C THR A 31 7.85 12.68 0.36
N GLU A 32 6.60 12.32 0.10
CA GLU A 32 5.73 13.01 -0.87
C GLU A 32 5.01 14.18 -0.21
N ASN A 33 4.80 14.11 1.10
CA ASN A 33 4.11 15.15 1.87
C ASN A 33 5.04 15.82 2.88
N LYS A 34 5.05 17.16 2.92
CA LYS A 34 5.90 17.94 3.84
C LYS A 34 5.56 17.76 5.32
N ARG A 35 4.41 17.17 5.64
CA ARG A 35 3.99 16.87 7.01
C ARG A 35 4.56 15.56 7.54
N GLU A 36 5.12 14.74 6.68
CA GLU A 36 5.79 13.52 7.11
C GLU A 36 7.02 13.84 7.95
N LYS A 37 7.09 13.24 9.13
CA LYS A 37 8.17 13.46 10.09
C LYS A 37 9.40 12.62 9.82
N SER A 38 9.25 11.55 9.04
CA SER A 38 10.35 10.60 8.85
C SER A 38 10.28 9.97 7.46
N PRO A 39 11.41 9.81 6.78
CA PRO A 39 11.50 9.08 5.51
C PRO A 39 11.51 7.55 5.72
N TYR A 40 11.45 7.06 6.95
CA TYR A 40 11.47 5.62 7.22
C TYR A 40 10.17 4.97 6.77
N VAL A 41 10.30 3.85 6.08
CA VAL A 41 9.15 2.99 5.77
C VAL A 41 8.69 2.21 7.01
N CYS A 42 7.52 1.58 6.92
CA CYS A 42 7.01 0.73 7.97
C CYS A 42 8.05 -0.36 8.37
N PRO A 43 8.36 -0.53 9.66
CA PRO A 43 9.37 -1.51 10.13
C PRO A 43 9.12 -2.94 9.65
N VAL A 44 7.86 -3.35 9.51
CA VAL A 44 7.50 -4.68 9.01
C VAL A 44 7.91 -4.83 7.54
N ILE A 45 7.65 -3.81 6.71
CA ILE A 45 8.03 -3.81 5.29
C ILE A 45 9.55 -3.75 5.15
N MET A 46 10.23 -2.90 5.93
CA MET A 46 11.69 -2.88 5.95
C MET A 46 12.28 -4.25 6.25
N GLY A 47 11.72 -4.95 7.23
CA GLY A 47 12.28 -6.20 7.76
C GLY A 47 12.10 -7.43 6.88
N TYR A 48 11.21 -7.43 5.89
CA TYR A 48 10.87 -8.63 5.12
C TYR A 48 12.07 -9.38 4.56
N SER A 49 12.95 -8.68 3.86
CA SER A 49 14.11 -9.29 3.22
C SER A 49 15.07 -9.92 4.24
N MET A 50 15.28 -9.27 5.38
CA MET A 50 16.13 -9.79 6.45
C MET A 50 15.51 -10.96 7.19
N VAL A 51 14.19 -10.93 7.42
CA VAL A 51 13.47 -12.04 8.04
C VAL A 51 13.53 -13.28 7.16
N VAL A 52 13.24 -13.15 5.86
CA VAL A 52 13.34 -14.28 4.90
C VAL A 52 14.76 -14.81 4.82
N ARG A 53 15.75 -13.93 4.71
CA ARG A 53 17.15 -14.32 4.61
C ARG A 53 17.65 -15.11 5.83
N ASN A 54 17.25 -14.70 7.03
CA ASN A 54 17.75 -15.32 8.26
C ASN A 54 16.95 -16.55 8.71
N PHE A 55 15.71 -16.70 8.24
CA PHE A 55 14.86 -17.80 8.67
C PHE A 55 14.77 -18.94 7.65
N GLN A 56 14.72 -18.64 6.37
CA GLN A 56 14.51 -19.62 5.31
C GLN A 56 15.10 -19.14 4.00
N SER A 57 16.44 -18.98 3.97
CA SER A 57 17.14 -18.47 2.79
C SER A 57 16.92 -19.37 1.57
N PRO A 58 16.35 -18.86 0.48
CA PRO A 58 16.18 -19.64 -0.75
C PRO A 58 17.51 -20.16 -1.33
N GLY A 59 18.60 -19.44 -1.11
CA GLY A 59 19.94 -19.85 -1.57
C GLY A 59 20.44 -21.11 -0.89
N GLU A 60 20.06 -21.35 0.37
CA GLU A 60 20.46 -22.53 1.13
C GLU A 60 19.63 -23.77 0.77
N HIS A 61 18.34 -23.59 0.50
CA HIS A 61 17.39 -24.69 0.31
C HIS A 61 17.11 -25.03 -1.15
N PHE A 62 17.21 -24.06 -2.07
CA PHE A 62 16.78 -24.20 -3.48
C PHE A 62 17.85 -23.89 -4.51
N SER A 63 19.07 -23.57 -4.11
CA SER A 63 20.15 -23.14 -5.00
C SER A 63 19.79 -21.92 -5.87
N VAL A 64 18.95 -21.02 -5.35
CA VAL A 64 18.50 -19.79 -6.00
C VAL A 64 19.30 -18.62 -5.47
N GLY A 65 19.84 -17.77 -6.34
CA GLY A 65 20.47 -16.53 -5.91
C GLY A 65 19.47 -15.62 -5.18
N PHE A 66 19.73 -15.33 -3.89
CA PHE A 66 18.86 -14.47 -3.09
C PHE A 66 19.55 -13.15 -2.74
N GLU A 67 19.10 -12.08 -3.34
CA GLU A 67 19.70 -10.75 -3.24
C GLU A 67 18.83 -9.81 -2.41
N THR A 68 19.44 -9.27 -1.36
CA THR A 68 18.79 -8.35 -0.42
C THR A 68 19.60 -7.06 -0.28
N PRO A 69 19.79 -6.28 -1.36
CA PRO A 69 20.54 -5.04 -1.27
C PRO A 69 19.84 -4.05 -0.34
N VAL A 70 20.63 -3.26 0.35
CA VAL A 70 20.12 -2.21 1.26
C VAL A 70 20.06 -0.89 0.51
N PHE A 71 18.90 -0.25 0.53
CA PHE A 71 18.67 1.04 -0.11
C PHE A 71 18.25 2.13 0.89
N HIS A 72 18.83 3.30 0.72
CA HIS A 72 18.54 4.52 1.47
C HIS A 72 18.09 5.62 0.50
N TRP A 73 16.81 5.65 0.17
CA TRP A 73 16.26 6.59 -0.80
C TRP A 73 15.72 7.84 -0.11
N PHE A 74 16.60 8.66 0.45
CA PHE A 74 16.19 9.92 1.07
C PHE A 74 15.61 10.92 0.06
N THR A 75 16.11 10.87 -1.17
CA THR A 75 15.67 11.70 -2.27
C THR A 75 15.50 10.87 -3.54
N GLU A 76 14.77 11.42 -4.51
CA GLU A 76 14.66 10.81 -5.86
C GLU A 76 16.02 10.61 -6.52
N LYS A 77 16.97 11.54 -6.29
CA LYS A 77 18.34 11.42 -6.79
C LYS A 77 19.09 10.25 -6.15
N ASP A 78 18.88 10.02 -4.85
CA ASP A 78 19.48 8.87 -4.16
C ASP A 78 18.92 7.56 -4.71
N ARG A 79 17.61 7.49 -4.92
CA ARG A 79 16.95 6.33 -5.51
C ARG A 79 17.51 6.02 -6.89
N GLN A 80 17.57 7.01 -7.78
CA GLN A 80 18.15 6.85 -9.11
C GLN A 80 19.60 6.39 -9.05
N ARG A 81 20.42 7.05 -8.24
CA ARG A 81 21.85 6.73 -8.10
C ARG A 81 22.06 5.30 -7.64
N GLN A 82 21.40 4.89 -6.55
CA GLN A 82 21.59 3.56 -5.96
C GLN A 82 21.05 2.44 -6.86
N ILE A 83 19.90 2.61 -7.50
CA ILE A 83 19.35 1.63 -8.45
C ILE A 83 20.24 1.50 -9.67
N CYS A 84 20.71 2.62 -10.25
CA CYS A 84 21.61 2.56 -11.41
C CYS A 84 22.96 1.91 -11.05
N GLN A 85 23.51 2.22 -9.88
CA GLN A 85 24.72 1.60 -9.38
C GLN A 85 24.56 0.09 -9.24
N TYR A 86 23.48 -0.36 -8.59
CA TYR A 86 23.16 -1.78 -8.45
C TYR A 86 23.03 -2.48 -9.80
N ALA A 87 22.37 -1.87 -10.77
CA ALA A 87 22.21 -2.43 -12.10
C ALA A 87 23.56 -2.61 -12.84
N VAL A 88 24.49 -1.68 -12.65
CA VAL A 88 25.85 -1.78 -13.22
C VAL A 88 26.64 -2.87 -12.52
N GLU A 89 26.66 -2.91 -11.19
CA GLU A 89 27.49 -3.81 -10.40
C GLU A 89 27.00 -5.27 -10.41
N HIS A 90 25.68 -5.48 -10.46
CA HIS A 90 25.08 -6.80 -10.25
C HIS A 90 24.27 -7.34 -11.43
N CYS A 91 23.86 -6.48 -12.39
CA CYS A 91 23.06 -6.91 -13.56
C CYS A 91 23.84 -6.81 -14.88
N GLY A 92 25.12 -6.43 -14.85
CA GLY A 92 25.96 -6.31 -16.06
C GLY A 92 25.54 -5.16 -16.99
N ALA A 93 24.77 -4.19 -16.52
CA ALA A 93 24.34 -3.06 -17.32
C ALA A 93 25.45 -2.01 -17.44
N THR A 94 25.54 -1.35 -18.59
CA THR A 94 26.32 -0.11 -18.68
C THR A 94 25.59 1.03 -17.96
N GLN A 95 26.32 2.05 -17.54
CA GLN A 95 25.72 3.24 -16.89
C GLN A 95 24.62 3.88 -17.75
N ARG A 96 24.81 3.94 -19.07
CA ARG A 96 23.80 4.46 -20.00
C ARG A 96 22.52 3.62 -20.01
N GLN A 97 22.66 2.30 -20.05
CA GLN A 97 21.52 1.37 -20.00
C GLN A 97 20.76 1.47 -18.67
N ALA A 98 21.47 1.49 -17.53
CA ALA A 98 20.88 1.64 -16.22
C ALA A 98 20.06 2.94 -16.10
N GLN A 99 20.62 4.08 -16.53
CA GLN A 99 19.92 5.37 -16.53
C GLN A 99 18.70 5.39 -17.47
N GLN A 100 18.80 4.76 -18.64
CA GLN A 100 17.69 4.63 -19.56
C GLN A 100 16.56 3.79 -18.97
N ALA A 101 16.89 2.62 -18.42
CA ALA A 101 15.92 1.74 -17.76
C ALA A 101 15.23 2.43 -16.57
N TYR A 102 15.99 3.16 -15.75
CA TYR A 102 15.42 3.93 -14.64
C TYR A 102 14.40 4.95 -15.14
N ARG A 103 14.73 5.75 -16.18
CA ARG A 103 13.78 6.74 -16.74
C ARG A 103 12.52 6.08 -17.29
N GLN A 104 12.65 4.96 -17.97
CA GLN A 104 11.50 4.21 -18.50
C GLN A 104 10.61 3.68 -17.35
N ALA A 105 11.21 3.12 -16.30
CA ALA A 105 10.49 2.64 -15.13
C ALA A 105 9.77 3.79 -14.40
N ALA A 106 10.43 4.93 -14.22
CA ALA A 106 9.82 6.11 -13.60
C ALA A 106 8.62 6.62 -14.41
N THR A 107 8.74 6.67 -15.74
CA THR A 107 7.63 7.06 -16.64
C THR A 107 6.47 6.05 -16.55
N ALA A 108 6.77 4.75 -16.52
CA ALA A 108 5.74 3.72 -16.43
C ALA A 108 4.96 3.81 -15.11
N ILE A 109 5.65 4.00 -13.98
CA ILE A 109 5.01 4.18 -12.66
C ILE A 109 4.14 5.45 -12.64
N ALA A 110 4.64 6.57 -13.18
CA ALA A 110 3.87 7.82 -13.25
C ALA A 110 2.62 7.65 -14.13
N SER A 111 2.74 6.95 -15.26
CA SER A 111 1.60 6.64 -16.12
C SER A 111 0.57 5.75 -15.43
N PHE A 112 1.03 4.72 -14.73
CA PHE A 112 0.15 3.81 -13.97
C PHE A 112 -0.63 4.57 -12.88
N ARG A 113 0.05 5.39 -12.08
CA ARG A 113 -0.60 6.21 -11.03
C ARG A 113 -1.67 7.13 -11.63
N ARG A 114 -1.36 7.81 -12.72
CA ARG A 114 -2.33 8.66 -13.42
C ARG A 114 -3.54 7.87 -13.90
N GLN A 115 -3.35 6.73 -14.55
CA GLN A 115 -4.45 5.87 -15.00
C GLN A 115 -5.32 5.39 -13.85
N MET A 116 -4.74 5.06 -12.70
CA MET A 116 -5.51 4.68 -11.51
C MET A 116 -6.42 5.82 -11.04
N VAL A 117 -5.92 7.05 -11.02
CA VAL A 117 -6.72 8.22 -10.62
C VAL A 117 -7.82 8.50 -11.66
N GLU A 118 -7.49 8.46 -12.96
CA GLU A 118 -8.47 8.62 -14.04
C GLU A 118 -9.61 7.58 -13.99
N GLU A 119 -9.30 6.33 -13.67
CA GLU A 119 -10.33 5.31 -13.44
C GLU A 119 -11.13 5.56 -12.16
N GLY A 120 -10.48 6.02 -11.10
CA GLY A 120 -11.13 6.43 -9.86
C GLY A 120 -12.17 7.55 -10.10
N GLU A 121 -11.80 8.59 -10.84
CA GLU A 121 -12.69 9.69 -11.21
C GLU A 121 -13.92 9.19 -12.00
N LYS A 122 -13.72 8.27 -12.96
CA LYS A 122 -14.84 7.68 -13.72
C LYS A 122 -15.80 6.90 -12.82
N ILE A 123 -15.26 6.09 -11.89
CA ILE A 123 -16.06 5.31 -10.94
C ILE A 123 -16.86 6.24 -10.03
N ILE A 124 -16.25 7.29 -9.50
CA ILE A 124 -16.92 8.28 -8.65
C ILE A 124 -18.08 8.94 -9.43
N ALA A 125 -17.82 9.43 -10.64
CA ALA A 125 -18.84 10.05 -11.47
C ALA A 125 -20.01 9.12 -11.80
N GLN A 126 -19.72 7.86 -12.14
CA GLN A 126 -20.76 6.84 -12.40
C GLN A 126 -21.59 6.56 -11.14
N THR A 127 -20.96 6.48 -9.99
CA THR A 127 -21.60 6.23 -8.69
C THR A 127 -22.53 7.38 -8.32
N GLU A 128 -22.10 8.62 -8.51
CA GLU A 128 -22.90 9.82 -8.29
C GLU A 128 -24.11 9.88 -9.24
N GLN A 129 -23.91 9.60 -10.52
CA GLN A 129 -25.01 9.55 -11.51
C GLN A 129 -26.04 8.48 -11.18
N ALA A 130 -25.60 7.34 -10.66
CA ALA A 130 -26.47 6.24 -10.27
C ALA A 130 -27.19 6.48 -8.93
N GLY A 131 -26.82 7.51 -8.16
CA GLY A 131 -27.35 7.76 -6.82
C GLY A 131 -26.98 6.67 -5.83
N THR A 132 -25.81 6.01 -6.03
CA THR A 132 -25.29 4.95 -5.17
C THR A 132 -24.02 5.41 -4.48
N PHE A 133 -23.27 4.46 -3.87
CA PHE A 133 -21.99 4.77 -3.25
C PHE A 133 -20.90 3.78 -3.69
N ALA A 134 -19.64 4.20 -3.59
CA ALA A 134 -18.46 3.37 -3.74
C ALA A 134 -17.70 3.27 -2.42
N VAL A 135 -17.02 2.16 -2.21
CA VAL A 135 -16.17 1.94 -1.03
C VAL A 135 -14.74 2.33 -1.34
N VAL A 136 -14.14 3.14 -0.48
CA VAL A 136 -12.70 3.39 -0.45
C VAL A 136 -12.07 2.40 0.51
N LEU A 137 -11.41 1.38 -0.03
CA LEU A 137 -10.72 0.35 0.73
C LEU A 137 -9.31 0.85 1.07
N ALA A 138 -9.12 1.29 2.30
CA ALA A 138 -7.89 1.91 2.78
C ALA A 138 -7.08 0.96 3.66
N GLY A 139 -5.77 0.99 3.46
CA GLY A 139 -4.83 0.18 4.22
C GLY A 139 -3.41 0.36 3.70
N ARG A 140 -2.49 -0.43 4.22
CA ARG A 140 -1.13 -0.48 3.68
C ARG A 140 -1.11 -1.27 2.36
N PRO A 141 -0.09 -1.11 1.51
CA PRO A 141 -0.04 -1.78 0.21
C PRO A 141 -0.28 -3.29 0.27
N TYR A 142 0.24 -3.99 1.28
CA TYR A 142 0.03 -5.43 1.43
C TYR A 142 -1.43 -5.82 1.78
N HIS A 143 -2.25 -4.88 2.24
CA HIS A 143 -3.68 -5.13 2.47
C HIS A 143 -4.50 -5.26 1.17
N THR A 144 -3.90 -4.98 0.01
CA THR A 144 -4.56 -5.23 -1.29
C THR A 144 -4.49 -6.70 -1.70
N ASP A 145 -3.63 -7.50 -1.09
CA ASP A 145 -3.54 -8.93 -1.35
C ASP A 145 -4.79 -9.67 -0.87
N PRO A 146 -5.46 -10.47 -1.72
CA PRO A 146 -6.69 -11.19 -1.36
C PRO A 146 -6.52 -12.16 -0.18
N LEU A 147 -5.33 -12.75 0.01
CA LEU A 147 -5.05 -13.62 1.15
C LEU A 147 -5.01 -12.84 2.47
N ILE A 148 -4.59 -11.59 2.44
CA ILE A 148 -4.55 -10.73 3.62
C ILE A 148 -5.91 -10.12 3.91
N ASN A 149 -6.62 -9.63 2.88
CA ASN A 149 -7.88 -8.95 3.06
C ASN A 149 -9.11 -9.86 2.95
N HIS A 150 -8.91 -11.18 2.84
CA HIS A 150 -9.98 -12.18 2.73
C HIS A 150 -11.01 -11.87 1.63
N ASP A 151 -10.56 -11.45 0.46
CA ASP A 151 -11.39 -11.09 -0.70
C ASP A 151 -12.41 -9.96 -0.43
N LEU A 152 -12.14 -9.04 0.48
CA LEU A 152 -13.05 -7.94 0.83
C LEU A 152 -13.50 -7.13 -0.39
N ALA A 153 -12.60 -6.81 -1.31
CA ALA A 153 -12.96 -6.09 -2.53
C ALA A 153 -14.02 -6.86 -3.34
N ARG A 154 -13.83 -8.18 -3.49
CA ARG A 154 -14.79 -9.04 -4.18
C ARG A 154 -16.13 -9.15 -3.45
N MET A 155 -16.12 -9.10 -2.13
CA MET A 155 -17.34 -9.10 -1.32
C MET A 155 -18.24 -7.89 -1.66
N PHE A 156 -17.68 -6.69 -1.79
CA PHE A 156 -18.42 -5.49 -2.17
C PHE A 156 -18.84 -5.51 -3.65
N THR A 157 -17.92 -5.84 -4.56
CA THR A 157 -18.20 -5.82 -6.00
C THR A 157 -19.26 -6.85 -6.42
N ARG A 158 -19.35 -8.01 -5.75
CA ARG A 158 -20.45 -8.99 -5.96
C ARG A 158 -21.83 -8.43 -5.60
N ARG A 159 -21.91 -7.35 -4.84
CA ARG A 159 -23.14 -6.63 -4.49
C ARG A 159 -23.39 -5.40 -5.35
N GLY A 160 -22.60 -5.23 -6.40
CA GLY A 160 -22.69 -4.08 -7.29
C GLY A 160 -22.10 -2.79 -6.70
N ILE A 161 -21.33 -2.88 -5.59
CA ILE A 161 -20.69 -1.73 -4.96
C ILE A 161 -19.26 -1.62 -5.51
N PRO A 162 -18.91 -0.55 -6.21
CA PRO A 162 -17.56 -0.31 -6.68
C PRO A 162 -16.57 -0.16 -5.52
N VAL A 163 -15.33 -0.63 -5.71
CA VAL A 163 -14.26 -0.50 -4.73
C VAL A 163 -13.11 0.29 -5.32
N LEU A 164 -12.77 1.36 -4.65
CA LEU A 164 -11.61 2.19 -4.89
C LEU A 164 -10.52 1.88 -3.85
N THR A 165 -9.26 2.02 -4.22
CA THR A 165 -8.17 2.11 -3.25
C THR A 165 -7.85 3.57 -2.98
N VAL A 166 -7.16 3.86 -1.89
CA VAL A 166 -6.69 5.23 -1.60
C VAL A 166 -5.90 5.79 -2.77
N ASP A 167 -5.11 4.95 -3.44
CA ASP A 167 -4.24 5.35 -4.57
C ASP A 167 -5.00 5.76 -5.84
N SER A 168 -6.27 5.42 -5.93
CA SER A 168 -7.14 5.79 -7.06
C SER A 168 -8.01 7.03 -6.79
N LEU A 169 -7.88 7.65 -5.61
CA LEU A 169 -8.64 8.86 -5.28
C LEU A 169 -8.04 10.10 -5.92
N PRO A 170 -8.84 10.92 -6.62
CA PRO A 170 -8.42 12.25 -7.04
C PRO A 170 -8.28 13.17 -5.82
N GLY A 171 -7.43 14.20 -5.92
CA GLY A 171 -7.25 15.19 -4.86
C GLY A 171 -6.49 14.72 -3.62
N LEU A 172 -5.88 13.53 -3.66
CA LEU A 172 -5.12 13.00 -2.53
C LEU A 172 -3.93 13.89 -2.12
N PRO A 173 -3.12 14.44 -3.07
CA PRO A 173 -2.00 15.32 -2.75
C PRO A 173 -2.43 16.68 -2.17
N GLU A 174 -3.64 17.12 -2.48
CA GLU A 174 -4.21 18.42 -2.10
C GLU A 174 -4.87 18.40 -0.71
N ALA A 175 -5.03 17.21 -0.11
CA ALA A 175 -5.64 17.08 1.22
C ALA A 175 -4.82 17.83 2.29
N ASP A 176 -5.49 18.66 3.07
CA ASP A 176 -4.87 19.48 4.11
C ASP A 176 -4.57 18.67 5.38
N LEU A 177 -3.42 18.01 5.39
CA LEU A 177 -2.96 17.22 6.54
C LEU A 177 -2.64 18.05 7.79
N HIS A 178 -2.74 19.39 7.76
CA HIS A 178 -2.69 20.22 8.98
C HIS A 178 -3.91 20.00 9.88
N GLN A 179 -5.00 19.47 9.37
CA GLN A 179 -6.16 19.09 10.14
C GLN A 179 -5.94 17.85 11.01
N SER A 180 -4.91 17.06 10.73
CA SER A 180 -4.55 15.89 11.53
C SER A 180 -3.94 16.31 12.87
N ARG A 181 -4.44 15.71 13.97
CA ARG A 181 -3.93 15.87 15.34
C ARG A 181 -2.76 14.92 15.63
N VAL A 182 -2.64 13.86 14.81
CA VAL A 182 -1.56 12.88 14.99
C VAL A 182 -0.34 13.24 14.15
N GLU A 183 0.83 12.84 14.62
CA GLU A 183 2.04 12.95 13.82
C GLU A 183 2.04 11.94 12.68
N ILE A 184 2.39 12.42 11.49
CA ILE A 184 2.45 11.61 10.29
C ILE A 184 3.87 11.06 10.17
N THR A 185 4.03 9.78 10.46
CA THR A 185 5.36 9.15 10.57
C THR A 185 5.88 8.59 9.26
N ASN A 186 5.03 8.35 8.27
CA ASN A 186 5.44 7.85 6.95
C ASN A 186 4.35 8.10 5.89
N ASP A 187 4.70 7.88 4.63
CA ASP A 187 3.84 8.05 3.46
C ASP A 187 2.51 7.29 3.57
N PHE A 188 2.50 6.04 4.06
CA PHE A 188 1.25 5.28 4.18
C PHE A 188 0.24 5.94 5.12
N HIS A 189 0.72 6.53 6.22
CA HIS A 189 -0.14 7.29 7.15
C HIS A 189 -0.69 8.55 6.48
N ALA A 190 0.17 9.29 5.77
CA ALA A 190 -0.24 10.47 5.02
C ALA A 190 -1.37 10.12 4.04
N ARG A 191 -1.18 9.08 3.24
CA ARG A 191 -2.15 8.64 2.23
C ARG A 191 -3.48 8.20 2.83
N MET A 192 -3.46 7.43 3.92
CA MET A 192 -4.67 6.97 4.60
C MET A 192 -5.46 8.14 5.19
N LEU A 193 -4.79 9.12 5.81
CA LEU A 193 -5.44 10.33 6.34
C LEU A 193 -5.98 11.22 5.21
N SER A 194 -5.19 11.44 4.15
CA SER A 194 -5.66 12.16 2.95
C SER A 194 -6.86 11.48 2.32
N GLY A 195 -6.85 10.16 2.22
CA GLY A 195 -7.97 9.37 1.72
C GLY A 195 -9.24 9.53 2.54
N ALA A 196 -9.13 9.62 3.88
CA ALA A 196 -10.26 9.89 4.76
C ALA A 196 -10.84 11.30 4.50
N MET A 197 -9.97 12.31 4.35
CA MET A 197 -10.41 13.69 4.06
C MET A 197 -11.10 13.79 2.70
N VAL A 198 -10.53 13.18 1.66
CA VAL A 198 -11.15 13.11 0.33
C VAL A 198 -12.51 12.40 0.40
N THR A 199 -12.57 11.27 1.10
CA THR A 199 -13.84 10.54 1.28
C THR A 199 -14.89 11.38 2.02
N ALA A 200 -14.49 12.13 3.04
CA ALA A 200 -15.40 13.03 3.76
C ALA A 200 -15.99 14.11 2.86
N ALA A 201 -15.24 14.58 1.87
CA ALA A 201 -15.69 15.62 0.93
C ALA A 201 -16.65 15.10 -0.16
N HIS A 202 -16.73 13.76 -0.36
CA HIS A 202 -17.55 13.16 -1.41
C HIS A 202 -18.76 12.40 -0.82
N PRO A 203 -20.01 12.83 -1.09
CA PRO A 203 -21.21 12.17 -0.56
C PRO A 203 -21.36 10.71 -0.98
N SER A 204 -20.87 10.35 -2.17
CA SER A 204 -20.95 9.02 -2.78
C SER A 204 -19.82 8.07 -2.37
N LEU A 205 -18.91 8.47 -1.46
CA LEU A 205 -17.82 7.62 -1.01
C LEU A 205 -18.01 7.19 0.44
N GLU A 206 -17.71 5.93 0.73
CA GLU A 206 -17.71 5.35 2.08
C GLU A 206 -16.32 4.76 2.39
N TYR A 207 -15.83 5.01 3.61
CA TYR A 207 -14.46 4.63 3.99
C TYR A 207 -14.42 3.31 4.75
N VAL A 208 -13.65 2.36 4.24
CA VAL A 208 -13.39 1.05 4.87
C VAL A 208 -11.90 0.92 5.14
N GLN A 209 -11.51 0.91 6.40
CA GLN A 209 -10.11 0.74 6.80
C GLN A 209 -9.80 -0.71 7.13
N ILE A 210 -8.77 -1.26 6.51
CA ILE A 210 -8.17 -2.54 6.91
C ILE A 210 -7.04 -2.25 7.90
N VAL A 211 -7.09 -2.94 9.03
CA VAL A 211 -6.15 -2.79 10.15
C VAL A 211 -5.50 -4.12 10.44
N SER A 212 -4.19 -4.17 10.51
CA SER A 212 -3.47 -5.38 10.94
C SER A 212 -3.60 -5.57 12.44
N PHE A 213 -3.95 -6.78 12.86
CA PHE A 213 -3.98 -7.14 14.28
C PHE A 213 -2.61 -6.87 14.94
N GLY A 214 -2.64 -6.20 16.08
CA GLY A 214 -1.42 -5.86 16.84
C GLY A 214 -0.59 -4.69 16.32
N CYS A 215 -1.03 -3.97 15.28
CA CYS A 215 -0.35 -2.78 14.81
C CYS A 215 -0.75 -1.55 15.64
N GLY A 216 0.16 -1.06 16.50
CA GLY A 216 -0.07 0.14 17.32
C GLY A 216 -0.30 1.42 16.49
N HIS A 217 0.38 1.56 15.35
CA HIS A 217 0.16 2.69 14.44
C HIS A 217 -1.26 2.69 13.85
N ASP A 218 -1.79 1.51 13.49
CA ASP A 218 -3.15 1.42 12.97
C ASP A 218 -4.19 1.84 14.02
N ALA A 219 -3.97 1.53 15.30
CA ALA A 219 -4.87 1.94 16.37
C ALA A 219 -4.97 3.48 16.45
N ILE A 220 -3.83 4.17 16.45
CA ILE A 220 -3.77 5.64 16.49
C ILE A 220 -4.41 6.24 15.22
N LEU A 221 -4.09 5.69 14.05
CA LEU A 221 -4.66 6.16 12.78
C LEU A 221 -6.17 5.95 12.70
N SER A 222 -6.67 4.82 13.20
CA SER A 222 -8.12 4.54 13.19
C SER A 222 -8.90 5.57 13.97
N ASP A 223 -8.43 5.95 15.16
CA ASP A 223 -9.08 6.98 15.98
C ASP A 223 -9.09 8.34 15.26
N GLU A 224 -7.98 8.70 14.61
CA GLU A 224 -7.90 9.95 13.86
C GLU A 224 -8.76 9.93 12.60
N ILE A 225 -8.82 8.81 11.87
CA ILE A 225 -9.69 8.64 10.69
C ILE A 225 -11.18 8.75 11.10
N ILE A 226 -11.58 8.12 12.21
CA ILE A 226 -12.94 8.24 12.76
C ILE A 226 -13.28 9.71 13.03
N ARG A 227 -12.35 10.43 13.65
CA ARG A 227 -12.53 11.86 13.93
C ARG A 227 -12.67 12.69 12.66
N LEU A 228 -11.75 12.55 11.71
CA LEU A 228 -11.75 13.31 10.45
C LEU A 228 -13.03 13.10 9.64
N LEU A 229 -13.47 11.85 9.51
CA LEU A 229 -14.72 11.53 8.82
C LEU A 229 -15.94 12.04 9.60
N GLY A 230 -15.94 11.89 10.93
CA GLY A 230 -17.02 12.39 11.78
C GLY A 230 -17.18 13.90 11.71
N GLU A 231 -16.08 14.66 11.80
CA GLU A 231 -16.07 16.12 11.71
C GLU A 231 -16.34 16.63 10.28
N GLY A 232 -15.85 15.92 9.25
CA GLY A 232 -15.97 16.36 7.86
C GLY A 232 -17.31 16.02 7.19
N SER A 233 -17.90 14.85 7.51
CA SER A 233 -19.11 14.36 6.83
C SER A 233 -20.16 13.74 7.75
N GLY A 234 -19.83 13.50 9.01
CA GLY A 234 -20.67 12.73 9.92
C GLY A 234 -20.71 11.21 9.63
N LYS A 235 -19.96 10.72 8.66
CA LYS A 235 -19.93 9.31 8.25
C LYS A 235 -18.98 8.50 9.13
N PRO A 236 -19.42 7.42 9.77
CA PRO A 236 -18.52 6.53 10.50
C PRO A 236 -17.79 5.61 9.50
N PRO A 237 -16.47 5.45 9.60
CA PRO A 237 -15.75 4.47 8.79
C PRO A 237 -16.03 3.04 9.28
N LEU A 238 -15.99 2.06 8.38
CA LEU A 238 -15.90 0.67 8.76
C LEU A 238 -14.44 0.28 9.02
N ILE A 239 -14.09 -0.08 10.27
CA ILE A 239 -12.75 -0.54 10.63
C ILE A 239 -12.77 -2.06 10.69
N LEU A 240 -12.00 -2.72 9.82
CA LEU A 240 -11.87 -4.17 9.75
C LEU A 240 -10.49 -4.63 10.22
N LYS A 241 -10.44 -5.35 11.33
CA LYS A 241 -9.20 -5.96 11.82
C LYS A 241 -9.00 -7.30 11.13
N VAL A 242 -7.85 -7.46 10.48
CA VAL A 242 -7.45 -8.71 9.83
C VAL A 242 -6.29 -9.34 10.57
N ASP A 243 -6.32 -10.66 10.65
CA ASP A 243 -5.26 -11.49 11.23
C ASP A 243 -5.09 -12.79 10.41
N GLU A 244 -4.35 -13.75 10.95
CA GLU A 244 -4.11 -15.04 10.30
C GLU A 244 -5.28 -16.01 10.40
N SER A 245 -6.29 -15.69 11.21
CA SER A 245 -7.46 -16.56 11.35
C SER A 245 -8.34 -16.46 10.10
N GLU A 246 -8.90 -17.56 9.67
CA GLU A 246 -9.85 -17.63 8.55
C GLU A 246 -11.24 -17.07 8.94
N ALA A 247 -11.26 -15.95 9.67
CA ALA A 247 -12.49 -15.32 10.13
C ALA A 247 -13.26 -14.57 9.02
N ALA A 248 -13.21 -15.06 7.78
CA ALA A 248 -13.91 -14.46 6.63
C ALA A 248 -15.41 -14.26 6.91
N GLY A 249 -16.03 -15.12 7.72
CA GLY A 249 -17.42 -14.98 8.12
C GLY A 249 -17.70 -13.71 8.92
N SER A 250 -16.86 -13.38 9.90
CA SER A 250 -17.03 -12.18 10.73
C SER A 250 -16.81 -10.89 9.93
N LEU A 251 -15.83 -10.87 9.05
CA LEU A 251 -15.58 -9.75 8.12
C LEU A 251 -16.75 -9.57 7.16
N GLY A 252 -17.29 -10.69 6.64
CA GLY A 252 -18.46 -10.69 5.78
C GLY A 252 -19.70 -10.09 6.45
N VAL A 253 -19.99 -10.49 7.69
CA VAL A 253 -21.13 -9.96 8.46
C VAL A 253 -20.97 -8.45 8.72
N ARG A 254 -19.79 -8.00 9.14
CA ARG A 254 -19.53 -6.58 9.39
C ARG A 254 -19.61 -5.75 8.10
N GLY A 255 -19.08 -6.26 7.00
CA GLY A 255 -19.21 -5.61 5.70
C GLY A 255 -20.66 -5.56 5.22
N GLN A 256 -21.46 -6.59 5.47
CA GLN A 256 -22.89 -6.61 5.16
C GLN A 256 -23.70 -5.62 6.00
N SER A 257 -23.36 -5.49 7.27
CA SER A 257 -24.04 -4.56 8.17
C SER A 257 -23.71 -3.09 7.88
N PHE A 258 -22.64 -2.84 7.14
CA PHE A 258 -22.21 -1.51 6.72
C PHE A 258 -22.94 -1.03 5.46
N ILE A 259 -23.38 -1.93 4.62
CA ILE A 259 -24.13 -1.67 3.39
C ILE A 259 -25.61 -1.41 3.71
#